data_60e7a9957510fea804b578389b6c00e6
#
_entry.id   60e7a9957510fea804b578389b6c00e6
#
_cell.length_a   1.000
_cell.length_b   1.000
_cell.length_c   1.000
_cell.angle_alpha   90.00
_cell.angle_beta   90.00
_cell.angle_gamma   90.00
#
_symmetry.space_group_name_H-M   'P 1'
#
loop_
_entity.id
_entity.type
_entity.pdbx_description
1 polymer ?
#
loop_
_entity_poly.entity_id
_entity_poly.type
_entity_poly.pdbx_seq_one_letter_code
_entity_poly.pdbx_strand_id
1 'polypeptide(L)'
;MGGSWDGNENKTIPGVYQRYASNAGVSMQPSTRGIVTIPLALHWGPVGVVQTIDAGADLTPYTGYDQTAVANLWAQEMLKGTNRTPAPYRILLYRLGGSGSKAATITTGNLTATAQYPGTRGNDISIVITELTEPESTFTVATVVDGRIVDSQTGQNVADLSANEWVKFSGSGVLAATTGVSLASGADPSSAAKDYADYLNAIEPYRFDVMVYDGSDETTQTAMISFVKRYFDNTGRQAQLVAAELTAPDSRWVVNVTSSIVLDVGISLTAQQVCWWAGGALAGAQYNQDLTGATYPGAILVGEKLTRAGMEAGIKQGQWMLTDDDNGKVSVVYDINSLTTFTKDITEPYHLNRTMRVAMVSGNDVNDVFSQQFKGVEDNTAEGRMRLKGALVGYLLAMQDNRGIQDFDSEKDVQVRPGQKKDAVRVDAALNVVGSTNFIYVTWNIS
;
A
#
# COMPACT_ATOMS: atom_id res chain seq x y z
N MET A 1 -41.10 -37.47 -20.81
CA MET A 1 -39.91 -38.21 -21.24
C MET A 1 -38.83 -37.26 -21.64
N GLY A 2 -37.60 -37.59 -21.40
CA GLY A 2 -36.42 -36.74 -21.70
C GLY A 2 -35.17 -37.60 -21.56
N GLY A 3 -34.00 -37.04 -21.77
CA GLY A 3 -32.73 -37.77 -21.67
C GLY A 3 -31.52 -36.87 -21.86
N SER A 4 -30.35 -37.46 -22.05
CA SER A 4 -29.11 -36.73 -22.36
C SER A 4 -29.02 -36.37 -23.85
N TRP A 5 -28.26 -35.35 -24.16
CA TRP A 5 -28.02 -34.81 -25.49
C TRP A 5 -26.52 -34.67 -25.75
N ASP A 6 -26.07 -35.09 -26.93
CA ASP A 6 -24.66 -35.06 -27.34
C ASP A 6 -24.24 -33.79 -28.12
N GLY A 7 -25.17 -32.88 -28.36
CA GLY A 7 -24.98 -31.67 -29.16
C GLY A 7 -25.68 -31.70 -30.54
N ASN A 8 -26.20 -32.85 -30.96
CA ASN A 8 -26.92 -32.98 -32.22
C ASN A 8 -28.44 -33.04 -31.99
N GLU A 9 -29.22 -32.27 -32.73
CA GLU A 9 -30.68 -32.18 -32.64
C GLU A 9 -31.35 -33.34 -33.39
N ASN A 10 -30.95 -34.61 -33.10
CA ASN A 10 -31.37 -35.83 -33.80
C ASN A 10 -32.35 -36.67 -32.98
N LYS A 11 -33.03 -36.10 -31.99
CA LYS A 11 -33.95 -36.84 -31.13
C LYS A 11 -35.34 -36.96 -31.79
N THR A 12 -35.89 -38.17 -31.76
CA THR A 12 -37.17 -38.50 -32.44
C THR A 12 -38.37 -38.38 -31.50
N ILE A 13 -38.15 -38.43 -30.18
CA ILE A 13 -39.25 -38.40 -29.20
C ILE A 13 -39.32 -36.98 -28.60
N PRO A 14 -40.49 -36.32 -28.61
CA PRO A 14 -40.67 -35.07 -27.95
C PRO A 14 -40.37 -35.14 -26.45
N GLY A 15 -39.48 -34.26 -25.93
CA GLY A 15 -39.08 -34.27 -24.53
C GLY A 15 -38.01 -33.23 -24.21
N VAL A 16 -37.65 -33.13 -22.95
CA VAL A 16 -36.55 -32.28 -22.51
C VAL A 16 -35.25 -33.08 -22.55
N TYR A 17 -34.31 -32.62 -23.35
CA TYR A 17 -32.98 -33.23 -23.46
C TYR A 17 -31.96 -32.29 -22.85
N GLN A 18 -31.14 -32.81 -21.93
CA GLN A 18 -30.18 -32.00 -21.17
C GLN A 18 -28.75 -32.45 -21.47
N ARG A 19 -27.87 -31.50 -21.61
CA ARG A 19 -26.42 -31.70 -21.70
C ARG A 19 -25.75 -30.89 -20.62
N TYR A 20 -24.96 -31.55 -19.79
CA TYR A 20 -24.08 -30.91 -18.86
C TYR A 20 -22.71 -30.75 -19.53
N ALA A 21 -22.38 -29.55 -19.94
CA ALA A 21 -21.03 -29.19 -20.37
C ALA A 21 -20.32 -28.46 -19.23
N SER A 22 -19.17 -28.95 -18.83
CA SER A 22 -18.29 -28.19 -17.95
C SER A 22 -17.68 -27.07 -18.79
N ASN A 23 -18.22 -25.87 -18.71
CA ASN A 23 -17.51 -24.68 -19.13
C ASN A 23 -16.52 -24.32 -17.99
N ALA A 24 -15.33 -24.93 -18.03
CA ALA A 24 -14.17 -24.37 -17.35
C ALA A 24 -13.76 -23.11 -18.11
N GLY A 25 -14.63 -22.10 -18.13
CA GLY A 25 -14.35 -20.78 -18.66
C GLY A 25 -13.37 -20.09 -17.73
N VAL A 26 -12.32 -19.51 -18.28
CA VAL A 26 -11.45 -18.60 -17.56
C VAL A 26 -12.33 -17.46 -17.04
N SER A 27 -12.44 -17.32 -15.73
CA SER A 27 -13.19 -16.24 -15.09
C SER A 27 -12.21 -15.16 -14.64
N MET A 28 -12.41 -13.95 -15.13
CA MET A 28 -11.73 -12.74 -14.66
C MET A 28 -12.69 -11.92 -13.81
N GLN A 29 -12.20 -11.44 -12.66
CA GLN A 29 -12.93 -10.50 -11.79
C GLN A 29 -12.05 -9.31 -11.46
N PRO A 30 -12.61 -8.10 -11.33
CA PRO A 30 -11.86 -6.95 -10.87
C PRO A 30 -11.24 -7.20 -9.49
N SER A 31 -9.93 -7.00 -9.38
CA SER A 31 -9.21 -7.20 -8.13
C SER A 31 -9.49 -6.10 -7.12
N THR A 32 -9.42 -6.47 -5.84
CA THR A 32 -9.52 -5.51 -4.74
C THR A 32 -8.20 -4.75 -4.60
N ARG A 33 -8.30 -3.43 -4.50
CA ARG A 33 -7.20 -2.53 -4.17
C ARG A 33 -7.02 -2.44 -2.66
N GLY A 34 -5.84 -2.02 -2.21
CA GLY A 34 -5.56 -1.76 -0.80
C GLY A 34 -4.17 -2.15 -0.35
N ILE A 35 -3.18 -2.18 -1.25
CA ILE A 35 -1.78 -2.40 -0.90
C ILE A 35 -1.02 -1.08 -1.05
N VAL A 36 -0.45 -0.60 0.06
CA VAL A 36 0.38 0.61 0.10
C VAL A 36 1.81 0.26 0.49
N THR A 37 2.79 0.93 -0.10
CA THR A 37 4.20 0.77 0.28
C THR A 37 4.80 2.08 0.74
N ILE A 38 5.66 2.00 1.76
CA ILE A 38 6.34 3.15 2.34
C ILE A 38 7.75 2.79 2.84
N PRO A 39 8.77 3.58 2.47
CA PRO A 39 10.09 3.52 3.09
C PRO A 39 10.14 4.47 4.29
N LEU A 40 10.60 4.00 5.45
CA LEU A 40 10.69 4.81 6.67
C LEU A 40 12.02 4.67 7.38
N ALA A 41 12.50 5.76 7.96
CA ALA A 41 13.59 5.75 8.93
C ALA A 41 13.00 5.43 10.31
N LEU A 42 13.10 4.19 10.76
CA LEU A 42 12.54 3.70 12.01
C LEU A 42 13.64 3.42 13.05
N HIS A 43 13.26 3.47 14.32
CA HIS A 43 14.15 3.27 15.47
C HIS A 43 14.37 1.79 15.80
N TRP A 44 13.65 0.85 15.15
CA TRP A 44 13.66 -0.59 15.39
C TRP A 44 13.20 -1.37 14.15
N GLY A 45 13.42 -2.69 14.19
CA GLY A 45 12.94 -3.65 13.20
C GLY A 45 13.97 -4.03 12.14
N PRO A 46 13.67 -5.02 11.30
CA PRO A 46 14.55 -5.47 10.21
C PRO A 46 14.87 -4.36 9.24
N VAL A 47 16.13 -4.23 8.86
CA VAL A 47 16.65 -3.19 7.95
C VAL A 47 16.81 -3.76 6.54
N GLY A 48 16.47 -2.98 5.52
CA GLY A 48 16.79 -3.30 4.12
C GLY A 48 15.96 -4.42 3.51
N VAL A 49 14.84 -4.77 4.12
CA VAL A 49 13.92 -5.81 3.61
C VAL A 49 12.48 -5.30 3.58
N VAL A 50 11.72 -5.72 2.58
CA VAL A 50 10.29 -5.43 2.50
C VAL A 50 9.54 -6.33 3.47
N GLN A 51 8.82 -5.73 4.39
CA GLN A 51 7.99 -6.41 5.38
C GLN A 51 6.53 -6.24 5.03
N THR A 52 5.78 -7.32 5.09
CA THR A 52 4.33 -7.32 4.84
C THR A 52 3.61 -7.22 6.17
N ILE A 53 2.79 -6.17 6.32
CA ILE A 53 1.97 -5.90 7.51
C ILE A 53 0.51 -5.86 7.05
N ASP A 54 -0.28 -6.83 7.47
CA ASP A 54 -1.71 -6.82 7.20
C ASP A 54 -2.43 -5.88 8.18
N ALA A 55 -3.53 -5.29 7.76
CA ALA A 55 -4.31 -4.38 8.61
C ALA A 55 -4.76 -5.10 9.90
N GLY A 56 -4.50 -4.47 11.03
CA GLY A 56 -4.77 -5.05 12.37
C GLY A 56 -3.67 -5.94 12.93
N ALA A 57 -2.55 -6.13 12.22
CA ALA A 57 -1.39 -6.83 12.78
C ALA A 57 -0.73 -6.02 13.91
N ASP A 58 -0.12 -6.72 14.86
CA ASP A 58 0.73 -6.10 15.87
C ASP A 58 1.96 -5.45 15.20
N LEU A 59 2.22 -4.19 15.52
CA LEU A 59 3.34 -3.43 14.98
C LEU A 59 4.64 -3.61 15.79
N THR A 60 4.56 -4.17 16.99
CA THR A 60 5.71 -4.34 17.89
C THR A 60 6.90 -5.06 17.25
N PRO A 61 6.73 -6.15 16.48
CA PRO A 61 7.86 -6.84 15.84
C PRO A 61 8.57 -5.97 14.79
N TYR A 62 7.85 -5.02 14.18
CA TYR A 62 8.34 -4.20 13.06
C TYR A 62 8.96 -2.86 13.51
N THR A 63 8.39 -2.25 14.56
CA THR A 63 8.75 -0.89 14.99
C THR A 63 9.25 -0.81 16.43
N GLY A 64 9.07 -1.87 17.22
CA GLY A 64 9.40 -1.91 18.64
C GLY A 64 8.39 -1.18 19.54
N TYR A 65 7.25 -0.76 19.00
CA TYR A 65 6.21 -0.02 19.72
C TYR A 65 4.83 -0.62 19.44
N ASP A 66 3.94 -0.51 20.40
CA ASP A 66 2.54 -0.91 20.22
C ASP A 66 1.82 -0.04 19.19
N GLN A 67 0.65 -0.50 18.75
CA GLN A 67 -0.12 0.15 17.69
C GLN A 67 -0.56 1.58 18.03
N THR A 68 -0.70 1.94 19.32
CA THR A 68 -1.19 3.25 19.78
C THR A 68 -0.05 4.25 20.03
N ALA A 69 1.20 3.81 19.99
CA ALA A 69 2.34 4.65 20.23
C ALA A 69 2.47 5.77 19.17
N VAL A 70 2.93 6.95 19.59
CA VAL A 70 3.19 8.08 18.69
C VAL A 70 4.22 7.74 17.59
N ALA A 71 5.17 6.87 17.90
CA ALA A 71 6.12 6.35 16.92
C ALA A 71 5.47 5.62 15.74
N ASN A 72 4.24 5.11 15.93
CA ASN A 72 3.44 4.43 14.92
C ASN A 72 2.33 5.32 14.33
N LEU A 73 2.39 6.65 14.54
CA LEU A 73 1.39 7.58 14.00
C LEU A 73 1.25 7.46 12.47
N TRP A 74 2.34 7.22 11.76
CA TRP A 74 2.34 6.96 10.32
C TRP A 74 1.40 5.81 9.91
N ALA A 75 1.42 4.71 10.67
CA ALA A 75 0.57 3.54 10.41
C ALA A 75 -0.88 3.80 10.83
N GLN A 76 -1.07 4.49 11.98
CA GLN A 76 -2.41 4.88 12.44
C GLN A 76 -3.11 5.76 11.40
N GLU A 77 -2.41 6.76 10.85
CA GLU A 77 -2.96 7.63 9.81
C GLU A 77 -3.22 6.86 8.50
N MET A 78 -2.28 6.04 8.06
CA MET A 78 -2.39 5.26 6.83
C MET A 78 -3.57 4.28 6.86
N LEU A 79 -3.87 3.71 8.03
CA LEU A 79 -4.93 2.71 8.22
C LEU A 79 -6.30 3.30 8.59
N LYS A 80 -6.50 4.61 8.53
CA LYS A 80 -7.80 5.24 8.88
C LYS A 80 -8.88 5.07 7.80
N GLY A 81 -8.50 5.00 6.52
CA GLY A 81 -9.48 5.09 5.43
C GLY A 81 -10.18 6.45 5.38
N THR A 82 -11.41 6.49 4.85
CA THR A 82 -12.25 7.68 4.80
C THR A 82 -13.69 7.33 5.20
N ASN A 83 -14.58 8.33 5.26
CA ASN A 83 -16.01 8.07 5.47
C ASN A 83 -16.70 7.33 4.31
N ARG A 84 -16.01 7.10 3.18
CA ARG A 84 -16.58 6.48 1.96
C ARG A 84 -15.78 5.28 1.46
N THR A 85 -14.53 5.17 1.88
CA THR A 85 -13.61 4.13 1.40
C THR A 85 -12.98 3.40 2.58
N PRO A 86 -12.73 2.09 2.46
CA PRO A 86 -12.03 1.35 3.48
C PRO A 86 -10.57 1.82 3.62
N ALA A 87 -9.95 1.45 4.71
CA ALA A 87 -8.50 1.48 4.86
C ALA A 87 -7.81 0.50 3.90
N PRO A 88 -6.54 0.68 3.59
CA PRO A 88 -5.77 -0.36 2.92
C PRO A 88 -5.71 -1.62 3.81
N TYR A 89 -5.71 -2.78 3.17
CA TYR A 89 -5.64 -4.06 3.90
C TYR A 89 -4.21 -4.53 4.16
N ARG A 90 -3.22 -3.89 3.50
CA ARG A 90 -1.80 -4.29 3.58
C ARG A 90 -0.86 -3.11 3.41
N ILE A 91 0.17 -3.08 4.25
CA ILE A 91 1.31 -2.17 4.13
C ILE A 91 2.55 -3.00 3.80
N LEU A 92 3.28 -2.61 2.78
CA LEU A 92 4.62 -3.09 2.46
C LEU A 92 5.61 -2.07 3.04
N LEU A 93 6.07 -2.33 4.25
CA LEU A 93 6.99 -1.47 4.98
C LEU A 93 8.43 -1.82 4.58
N TYR A 94 9.24 -0.80 4.29
CA TYR A 94 10.68 -0.94 4.15
C TYR A 94 11.39 -0.03 5.13
N ARG A 95 12.09 -0.62 6.10
CA ARG A 95 12.95 0.17 6.98
C ARG A 95 14.21 0.54 6.23
N LEU A 96 14.42 1.85 6.07
CA LEU A 96 15.62 2.39 5.44
C LEU A 96 16.85 1.95 6.23
N GLY A 97 17.84 1.45 5.53
CA GLY A 97 19.18 1.20 6.05
C GLY A 97 20.01 2.46 5.91
N GLY A 98 21.18 2.46 6.45
CA GLY A 98 22.10 3.58 6.30
C GLY A 98 23.35 3.36 7.11
N SER A 99 24.33 4.24 6.89
CA SER A 99 25.55 4.23 7.69
C SER A 99 25.24 4.71 9.11
N GLY A 100 26.04 4.22 10.07
CA GLY A 100 25.95 4.67 11.46
C GLY A 100 24.92 3.93 12.31
N SER A 101 24.10 3.04 11.77
CA SER A 101 23.20 2.23 12.57
C SER A 101 23.98 1.30 13.52
N LYS A 102 23.56 1.25 14.79
CA LYS A 102 24.21 0.43 15.80
C LYS A 102 23.15 -0.19 16.72
N ALA A 103 23.29 -1.47 17.02
CA ALA A 103 22.49 -2.11 18.04
C ALA A 103 22.96 -1.69 19.45
N ALA A 104 22.00 -1.43 20.33
CA ALA A 104 22.28 -1.17 21.73
C ALA A 104 22.85 -2.43 22.39
N THR A 105 23.78 -2.27 23.31
CA THR A 105 24.40 -3.41 24.00
C THR A 105 24.73 -3.04 25.45
N ILE A 106 24.80 -4.06 26.30
CA ILE A 106 25.30 -3.94 27.68
C ILE A 106 26.05 -5.21 28.03
N THR A 107 27.13 -5.07 28.80
CA THR A 107 27.83 -6.19 29.43
C THR A 107 27.71 -6.02 30.93
N THR A 108 27.21 -7.07 31.60
CA THR A 108 27.10 -7.14 33.05
C THR A 108 27.60 -8.51 33.54
N GLY A 109 28.65 -8.50 34.33
CA GLY A 109 29.35 -9.73 34.69
C GLY A 109 29.80 -10.52 33.44
N ASN A 110 29.37 -11.75 33.34
CA ASN A 110 29.69 -12.66 32.24
C ASN A 110 28.68 -12.57 31.07
N LEU A 111 27.58 -11.84 31.25
CA LEU A 111 26.51 -11.70 30.25
C LEU A 111 26.70 -10.43 29.41
N THR A 112 26.66 -10.58 28.10
CA THR A 112 26.46 -9.48 27.16
C THR A 112 25.10 -9.62 26.49
N ALA A 113 24.24 -8.63 26.64
CA ALA A 113 22.97 -8.53 25.94
C ALA A 113 23.06 -7.48 24.82
N THR A 114 22.65 -7.83 23.62
CA THR A 114 22.66 -6.96 22.44
C THR A 114 21.26 -6.92 21.86
N ALA A 115 20.76 -5.72 21.56
CA ALA A 115 19.46 -5.54 20.94
C ALA A 115 19.36 -6.31 19.61
N GLN A 116 18.18 -6.88 19.34
CA GLN A 116 17.92 -7.70 18.13
C GLN A 116 18.15 -6.91 16.85
N TYR A 117 17.78 -5.63 16.86
CA TYR A 117 17.93 -4.73 15.72
C TYR A 117 18.72 -3.47 16.10
N PRO A 118 19.42 -2.84 15.14
CA PRO A 118 20.05 -1.55 15.37
C PRO A 118 18.97 -0.46 15.53
N GLY A 119 19.30 0.60 16.27
CA GLY A 119 18.43 1.75 16.46
C GLY A 119 18.35 2.20 17.92
N THR A 120 17.87 3.40 18.14
CA THR A 120 17.75 4.04 19.45
C THR A 120 16.76 3.35 20.37
N ARG A 121 15.75 2.68 19.83
CA ARG A 121 14.77 1.90 20.59
C ARG A 121 15.42 0.78 21.44
N GLY A 122 16.55 0.26 20.99
CA GLY A 122 17.31 -0.72 21.76
C GLY A 122 17.82 -0.19 23.11
N ASN A 123 17.96 1.14 23.28
CA ASN A 123 18.39 1.75 24.53
C ASN A 123 17.30 1.73 25.62
N ASP A 124 16.04 1.49 25.25
CA ASP A 124 14.90 1.41 26.19
C ASP A 124 14.75 0.00 26.78
N ILE A 125 15.58 -0.95 26.34
CA ILE A 125 15.59 -2.32 26.85
C ILE A 125 16.48 -2.39 28.07
N SER A 126 16.00 -3.05 29.12
CA SER A 126 16.82 -3.36 30.29
C SER A 126 16.78 -4.84 30.64
N ILE A 127 17.89 -5.31 31.22
CA ILE A 127 18.05 -6.69 31.68
C ILE A 127 18.09 -6.69 33.22
N VAL A 128 17.21 -7.48 33.82
CA VAL A 128 17.17 -7.70 35.26
C VAL A 128 17.54 -9.16 35.55
N ILE A 129 18.54 -9.39 36.40
CA ILE A 129 18.97 -10.72 36.77
C ILE A 129 18.75 -10.90 38.27
N THR A 130 17.84 -11.79 38.65
CA THR A 130 17.50 -12.09 40.06
C THR A 130 17.91 -13.51 40.40
N GLU A 131 18.67 -13.66 41.47
CA GLU A 131 19.00 -14.97 42.00
C GLU A 131 17.80 -15.59 42.70
N LEU A 132 17.53 -16.85 42.42
CA LEU A 132 16.46 -17.60 43.06
C LEU A 132 16.95 -18.16 44.40
N THR A 133 16.04 -18.22 45.36
CA THR A 133 16.34 -18.78 46.70
C THR A 133 16.58 -20.29 46.60
N GLU A 134 15.87 -20.96 45.73
CA GLU A 134 16.00 -22.40 45.42
C GLU A 134 15.63 -22.66 43.94
N PRO A 135 16.40 -23.47 43.20
CA PRO A 135 17.71 -24.05 43.60
C PRO A 135 18.80 -22.99 43.63
N GLU A 136 19.75 -23.13 44.56
CA GLU A 136 20.89 -22.21 44.70
C GLU A 136 21.65 -22.04 43.38
N SER A 137 22.24 -20.84 43.18
CA SER A 137 22.99 -20.46 41.98
C SER A 137 22.17 -20.52 40.68
N THR A 138 20.86 -20.42 40.79
CA THR A 138 19.93 -20.33 39.66
C THR A 138 19.41 -18.91 39.58
N PHE A 139 19.35 -18.37 38.37
CA PHE A 139 18.95 -16.95 38.12
C PHE A 139 17.78 -16.89 37.17
N THR A 140 16.91 -15.93 37.41
CA THR A 140 15.90 -15.48 36.41
C THR A 140 16.43 -14.25 35.69
N VAL A 141 16.52 -14.33 34.38
CA VAL A 141 16.91 -13.22 33.51
C VAL A 141 15.67 -12.69 32.81
N ALA A 142 15.23 -11.49 33.18
CA ALA A 142 14.10 -10.82 32.62
C ALA A 142 14.54 -9.73 31.61
N THR A 143 13.96 -9.76 30.42
CA THR A 143 14.04 -8.67 29.45
C THR A 143 12.86 -7.73 29.69
N VAL A 144 13.16 -6.46 29.94
CA VAL A 144 12.17 -5.44 30.30
C VAL A 144 12.18 -4.34 29.26
N VAL A 145 11.00 -3.98 28.74
CA VAL A 145 10.79 -2.89 27.78
C VAL A 145 9.63 -2.03 28.28
N ASP A 146 9.80 -0.72 28.33
CA ASP A 146 8.81 0.24 28.85
C ASP A 146 8.26 -0.15 30.24
N GLY A 147 9.14 -0.70 31.11
CA GLY A 147 8.80 -1.13 32.46
C GLY A 147 7.99 -2.44 32.52
N ARG A 148 7.81 -3.15 31.40
CA ARG A 148 7.11 -4.44 31.34
C ARG A 148 8.09 -5.58 31.03
N ILE A 149 7.96 -6.70 31.71
CA ILE A 149 8.69 -7.92 31.41
C ILE A 149 8.10 -8.48 30.11
N VAL A 150 8.93 -8.53 29.04
CA VAL A 150 8.56 -9.05 27.72
C VAL A 150 9.07 -10.48 27.50
N ASP A 151 10.08 -10.89 28.26
CA ASP A 151 10.63 -12.26 28.28
C ASP A 151 11.26 -12.55 29.63
N SER A 152 11.22 -13.80 30.07
CA SER A 152 11.83 -14.25 31.31
C SER A 152 12.34 -15.67 31.16
N GLN A 153 13.65 -15.86 31.39
CA GLN A 153 14.33 -17.14 31.25
C GLN A 153 15.04 -17.51 32.57
N THR A 154 15.18 -18.78 32.83
CA THR A 154 15.85 -19.28 34.01
C THR A 154 17.10 -20.08 33.62
N GLY A 155 18.22 -19.83 34.24
CA GLY A 155 19.49 -20.53 33.99
C GLY A 155 20.51 -20.30 35.08
N GLN A 156 21.59 -21.05 35.05
CA GLN A 156 22.75 -20.89 35.92
C GLN A 156 23.88 -20.13 35.19
N ASN A 157 24.02 -20.42 33.90
CA ASN A 157 25.08 -19.90 33.06
C ASN A 157 24.50 -19.07 31.89
N VAL A 158 25.32 -18.21 31.31
CA VAL A 158 24.95 -17.46 30.09
C VAL A 158 24.56 -18.40 28.94
N ALA A 159 25.18 -19.59 28.86
CA ALA A 159 24.89 -20.57 27.80
C ALA A 159 23.49 -21.20 27.89
N ASP A 160 22.81 -21.07 29.04
CA ASP A 160 21.44 -21.55 29.23
C ASP A 160 20.38 -20.60 28.62
N LEU A 161 20.79 -19.39 28.23
CA LEU A 161 19.91 -18.36 27.70
C LEU A 161 19.82 -18.47 26.19
N SER A 162 18.61 -18.30 25.68
CA SER A 162 18.30 -18.20 24.25
C SER A 162 17.97 -16.77 23.84
N ALA A 163 18.27 -16.39 22.62
CA ALA A 163 17.81 -15.11 22.06
C ALA A 163 16.26 -15.03 22.08
N ASN A 164 15.73 -13.86 22.35
CA ASN A 164 14.31 -13.56 22.24
C ASN A 164 14.05 -12.49 21.16
N GLU A 165 12.83 -12.02 21.03
CA GLU A 165 12.45 -11.02 20.01
C GLU A 165 13.16 -9.66 20.19
N TRP A 166 13.67 -9.37 21.38
CA TRP A 166 14.25 -8.08 21.73
C TRP A 166 15.77 -8.11 21.84
N VAL A 167 16.34 -9.21 22.35
CA VAL A 167 17.78 -9.29 22.64
C VAL A 167 18.38 -10.61 22.24
N LYS A 168 19.67 -10.56 21.93
CA LYS A 168 20.59 -11.71 21.81
C LYS A 168 21.50 -11.70 23.02
N PHE A 169 21.66 -12.88 23.64
CA PHE A 169 22.59 -13.10 24.75
C PHE A 169 23.88 -13.71 24.25
N SER A 170 25.00 -13.30 24.82
CA SER A 170 26.33 -13.84 24.55
C SER A 170 27.21 -13.70 25.76
N GLY A 171 28.33 -14.46 25.80
CA GLY A 171 29.23 -14.54 26.92
C GLY A 171 29.39 -15.98 27.40
N SER A 172 30.09 -16.18 28.53
CA SER A 172 30.31 -17.51 29.09
C SER A 172 30.56 -17.43 30.62
N GLY A 173 30.09 -18.44 31.34
CA GLY A 173 30.23 -18.52 32.79
C GLY A 173 28.91 -18.30 33.53
N VAL A 174 29.00 -18.28 34.84
CA VAL A 174 27.85 -18.16 35.75
C VAL A 174 27.27 -16.76 35.68
N LEU A 175 25.93 -16.70 35.71
CA LEU A 175 25.17 -15.43 35.79
C LEU A 175 25.46 -14.74 37.13
N ALA A 176 25.27 -13.40 37.15
CA ALA A 176 25.40 -12.60 38.37
C ALA A 176 24.17 -11.68 38.49
N ALA A 177 23.63 -11.59 39.70
CA ALA A 177 22.45 -10.75 39.97
C ALA A 177 22.72 -9.28 39.67
N THR A 178 21.70 -8.59 39.12
CA THR A 178 21.70 -7.15 38.86
C THR A 178 20.36 -6.53 39.25
N THR A 179 20.38 -5.24 39.59
CA THR A 179 19.15 -4.48 39.91
C THR A 179 18.42 -3.91 38.69
N GLY A 180 18.88 -4.27 37.48
CA GLY A 180 18.40 -3.74 36.20
C GLY A 180 19.46 -2.86 35.55
N VAL A 181 19.89 -3.24 34.34
CA VAL A 181 20.84 -2.51 33.51
C VAL A 181 20.27 -2.30 32.11
N SER A 182 20.23 -1.06 31.67
CA SER A 182 19.73 -0.72 30.33
C SER A 182 20.81 -0.94 29.29
N LEU A 183 20.41 -1.40 28.11
CA LEU A 183 21.27 -1.40 26.94
C LEU A 183 21.56 0.05 26.54
N ALA A 184 22.69 0.29 25.90
CA ALA A 184 23.14 1.61 25.51
C ALA A 184 23.85 1.63 24.15
N SER A 185 24.11 2.83 23.65
CA SER A 185 24.84 3.07 22.40
C SER A 185 24.13 2.57 21.13
N GLY A 186 22.84 2.25 21.22
CA GLY A 186 22.00 2.08 20.03
C GLY A 186 21.88 3.39 19.26
N ALA A 187 22.02 3.32 17.94
CA ALA A 187 21.94 4.47 17.06
C ALA A 187 21.11 4.15 15.81
N ASP A 188 20.30 5.14 15.40
CA ASP A 188 19.50 5.04 14.19
C ASP A 188 20.37 5.17 12.94
N PRO A 189 19.98 4.54 11.83
CA PRO A 189 20.63 4.81 10.56
C PRO A 189 20.34 6.24 10.08
N SER A 190 21.35 6.89 9.51
CA SER A 190 21.13 8.10 8.72
C SER A 190 20.64 7.68 7.34
N SER A 191 19.43 8.07 6.95
CA SER A 191 18.92 7.84 5.58
C SER A 191 19.61 8.75 4.58
N ALA A 192 20.01 8.18 3.44
CA ALA A 192 20.60 8.87 2.31
C ALA A 192 19.90 8.47 1.00
N ALA A 193 20.15 9.20 -0.07
CA ALA A 193 19.57 8.89 -1.39
C ALA A 193 19.81 7.43 -1.83
N LYS A 194 20.96 6.85 -1.46
CA LYS A 194 21.27 5.43 -1.72
C LYS A 194 20.27 4.48 -1.06
N ASP A 195 19.83 4.77 0.16
CA ASP A 195 18.94 3.88 0.90
C ASP A 195 17.54 3.84 0.27
N TYR A 196 17.10 4.95 -0.32
CA TYR A 196 15.89 5.01 -1.14
C TYR A 196 16.06 4.26 -2.47
N ALA A 197 17.24 4.30 -3.09
CA ALA A 197 17.51 3.49 -4.29
C ALA A 197 17.47 1.99 -3.98
N ASP A 198 17.99 1.57 -2.83
CA ASP A 198 17.91 0.19 -2.33
C ASP A 198 16.44 -0.22 -2.08
N TYR A 199 15.62 0.68 -1.50
CA TYR A 199 14.18 0.46 -1.38
C TYR A 199 13.50 0.26 -2.74
N LEU A 200 13.75 1.15 -3.71
CA LEU A 200 13.13 1.06 -5.04
C LEU A 200 13.45 -0.28 -5.73
N ASN A 201 14.69 -0.77 -5.58
CA ASN A 201 15.09 -2.08 -6.09
C ASN A 201 14.39 -3.23 -5.34
N ALA A 202 14.25 -3.11 -4.02
CA ALA A 202 13.64 -4.13 -3.20
C ALA A 202 12.12 -4.25 -3.42
N ILE A 203 11.42 -3.14 -3.70
CA ILE A 203 9.98 -3.11 -3.89
C ILE A 203 9.52 -3.46 -5.31
N GLU A 204 10.38 -3.33 -6.32
CA GLU A 204 10.02 -3.55 -7.73
C GLU A 204 9.36 -4.92 -8.01
N PRO A 205 9.77 -6.05 -7.37
CA PRO A 205 9.11 -7.35 -7.56
C PRO A 205 7.71 -7.45 -6.96
N TYR A 206 7.36 -6.57 -6.02
CA TYR A 206 6.09 -6.65 -5.28
C TYR A 206 4.96 -5.94 -6.03
N ARG A 207 3.73 -6.43 -5.85
CA ARG A 207 2.51 -5.72 -6.28
C ARG A 207 2.10 -4.75 -5.18
N PHE A 208 1.82 -3.51 -5.57
CA PHE A 208 1.23 -2.48 -4.72
C PHE A 208 0.40 -1.51 -5.56
N ASP A 209 -0.52 -0.80 -4.92
CA ASP A 209 -1.42 0.16 -5.57
C ASP A 209 -0.90 1.60 -5.43
N VAL A 210 -0.31 1.90 -4.27
CA VAL A 210 0.20 3.23 -3.94
C VAL A 210 1.55 3.14 -3.24
N MET A 211 2.47 3.98 -3.68
CA MET A 211 3.75 4.24 -3.03
C MET A 211 3.65 5.58 -2.30
N VAL A 212 4.10 5.65 -1.05
CA VAL A 212 4.13 6.88 -0.26
C VAL A 212 5.57 7.32 -0.06
N TYR A 213 5.82 8.61 -0.21
CA TYR A 213 7.07 9.25 0.18
C TYR A 213 6.76 10.45 1.09
N ASP A 214 7.24 10.41 2.32
CA ASP A 214 7.03 11.41 3.36
C ASP A 214 8.23 12.33 3.59
N GLY A 215 9.18 12.34 2.66
CA GLY A 215 10.33 13.23 2.69
C GLY A 215 10.18 14.43 1.76
N SER A 216 11.15 15.36 1.86
CA SER A 216 11.19 16.58 1.05
C SER A 216 12.43 16.69 0.15
N ASP A 217 13.30 15.67 0.11
CA ASP A 217 14.49 15.70 -0.74
C ASP A 217 14.12 15.59 -2.23
N GLU A 218 14.42 16.63 -3.01
CA GLU A 218 14.07 16.73 -4.43
C GLU A 218 14.70 15.63 -5.29
N THR A 219 15.90 15.16 -4.93
CA THR A 219 16.58 14.08 -5.64
C THR A 219 15.80 12.77 -5.48
N THR A 220 15.39 12.48 -4.24
CA THR A 220 14.58 11.30 -3.91
C THR A 220 13.19 11.41 -4.54
N GLN A 221 12.54 12.58 -4.49
CA GLN A 221 11.26 12.83 -5.16
C GLN A 221 11.34 12.50 -6.66
N THR A 222 12.38 13.00 -7.34
CA THR A 222 12.62 12.73 -8.77
C THR A 222 12.85 11.24 -9.05
N ALA A 223 13.59 10.56 -8.18
CA ALA A 223 13.82 9.11 -8.30
C ALA A 223 12.53 8.31 -8.13
N MET A 224 11.67 8.67 -7.16
CA MET A 224 10.36 8.04 -6.92
C MET A 224 9.40 8.25 -8.11
N ILE A 225 9.32 9.47 -8.66
CA ILE A 225 8.53 9.79 -9.86
C ILE A 225 9.01 8.95 -11.05
N SER A 226 10.31 8.89 -11.27
CA SER A 226 10.91 8.10 -12.35
C SER A 226 10.65 6.60 -12.15
N PHE A 227 10.65 6.14 -10.91
CA PHE A 227 10.39 4.75 -10.58
C PHE A 227 8.96 4.32 -10.93
N VAL A 228 7.91 5.06 -10.52
CA VAL A 228 6.52 4.65 -10.81
C VAL A 228 6.23 4.62 -12.31
N LYS A 229 6.88 5.48 -13.09
CA LYS A 229 6.84 5.43 -14.56
C LYS A 229 7.55 4.18 -15.10
N ARG A 230 8.78 3.93 -14.66
CA ARG A 230 9.58 2.76 -15.07
C ARG A 230 8.93 1.46 -14.60
N TYR A 231 8.28 1.44 -13.45
CA TYR A 231 7.58 0.28 -12.91
C TYR A 231 6.54 -0.26 -13.88
N PHE A 232 5.78 0.66 -14.52
CA PHE A 232 4.86 0.28 -15.59
C PHE A 232 5.60 -0.22 -16.84
N ASP A 233 6.62 0.50 -17.30
CA ASP A 233 7.37 0.17 -18.52
C ASP A 233 8.07 -1.20 -18.40
N ASN A 234 8.62 -1.53 -17.23
CA ASN A 234 9.42 -2.74 -17.02
C ASN A 234 8.57 -3.96 -16.64
N THR A 235 7.55 -3.77 -15.81
CA THR A 235 6.79 -4.88 -15.21
C THR A 235 5.38 -5.04 -15.80
N GLY A 236 4.89 -4.03 -16.53
CA GLY A 236 3.49 -3.93 -16.95
C GLY A 236 2.52 -3.64 -15.80
N ARG A 237 3.02 -3.49 -14.57
CA ARG A 237 2.21 -3.16 -13.38
C ARG A 237 2.13 -1.66 -13.19
N GLN A 238 1.01 -1.20 -12.66
CA GLN A 238 0.70 0.21 -12.52
C GLN A 238 0.41 0.55 -11.06
N ALA A 239 1.00 1.62 -10.57
CA ALA A 239 0.80 2.16 -9.24
C ALA A 239 0.93 3.70 -9.26
N GLN A 240 0.45 4.39 -8.21
CA GLN A 240 0.61 5.83 -8.04
C GLN A 240 1.59 6.14 -6.91
N LEU A 241 2.36 7.21 -7.08
CA LEU A 241 3.14 7.85 -6.02
C LEU A 241 2.30 8.93 -5.34
N VAL A 242 2.30 8.95 -4.02
CA VAL A 242 1.79 10.04 -3.18
C VAL A 242 2.99 10.67 -2.48
N ALA A 243 3.24 11.93 -2.80
CA ALA A 243 4.29 12.73 -2.18
C ALA A 243 3.85 14.18 -2.05
N ALA A 244 4.52 14.96 -1.23
CA ALA A 244 4.10 16.32 -0.93
C ALA A 244 4.99 17.38 -1.58
N GLU A 245 4.37 18.52 -1.89
CA GLU A 245 5.05 19.78 -2.28
C GLU A 245 6.01 19.60 -3.46
N LEU A 246 5.62 18.76 -4.42
CA LEU A 246 6.40 18.50 -5.62
C LEU A 246 6.36 19.70 -6.57
N THR A 247 7.49 20.03 -7.15
CA THR A 247 7.60 21.10 -8.15
C THR A 247 7.14 20.58 -9.53
N ALA A 248 5.93 20.95 -9.94
CA ALA A 248 5.34 20.70 -11.27
C ALA A 248 5.60 19.27 -11.82
N PRO A 249 5.19 18.21 -11.13
CA PRO A 249 5.49 16.83 -11.54
C PRO A 249 4.79 16.40 -12.84
N ASP A 250 3.69 17.05 -13.21
CA ASP A 250 2.91 16.86 -14.45
C ASP A 250 2.79 15.38 -14.87
N SER A 251 2.22 14.57 -14.01
CA SER A 251 2.17 13.12 -14.19
C SER A 251 0.89 12.49 -13.68
N ARG A 252 0.26 11.66 -14.48
CA ARG A 252 -0.92 10.85 -14.08
C ARG A 252 -0.60 9.81 -13.00
N TRP A 253 0.68 9.50 -12.82
CA TRP A 253 1.16 8.53 -11.83
C TRP A 253 1.46 9.15 -10.47
N VAL A 254 1.30 10.46 -10.32
CA VAL A 254 1.74 11.19 -9.13
C VAL A 254 0.59 12.00 -8.55
N VAL A 255 0.36 11.87 -7.27
CA VAL A 255 -0.56 12.69 -6.47
C VAL A 255 0.29 13.63 -5.62
N ASN A 256 0.15 14.94 -5.84
CA ASN A 256 0.94 15.98 -5.18
C ASN A 256 0.14 16.60 -4.03
N VAL A 257 0.39 16.17 -2.80
CA VAL A 257 -0.26 16.66 -1.58
C VAL A 257 0.35 18.00 -1.18
N THR A 258 -0.50 19.02 -0.90
CA THR A 258 0.00 20.35 -0.54
C THR A 258 -0.60 20.90 0.76
N SER A 259 -1.48 20.15 1.43
CA SER A 259 -2.13 20.60 2.67
C SER A 259 -1.51 19.95 3.90
N SER A 260 -1.21 20.77 4.91
CA SER A 260 -0.97 20.33 6.29
C SER A 260 -2.29 20.35 7.07
N ILE A 261 -2.38 19.59 8.18
CA ILE A 261 -3.60 19.51 9.01
C ILE A 261 -3.29 19.51 10.50
N VAL A 262 -4.34 19.71 11.30
CA VAL A 262 -4.32 19.50 12.75
C VAL A 262 -5.32 18.41 13.11
N LEU A 263 -4.86 17.42 13.88
CA LEU A 263 -5.70 16.35 14.40
C LEU A 263 -6.45 16.81 15.66
N ASP A 264 -7.56 16.16 15.98
CA ASP A 264 -8.41 16.37 17.18
C ASP A 264 -7.64 16.15 18.50
N VAL A 265 -6.58 15.35 18.47
CA VAL A 265 -5.63 15.14 19.57
C VAL A 265 -4.59 16.26 19.70
N GLY A 266 -4.68 17.33 18.90
CA GLY A 266 -3.78 18.49 18.95
C GLY A 266 -2.44 18.28 18.23
N ILE A 267 -2.25 17.21 17.50
CA ILE A 267 -1.04 16.96 16.70
C ILE A 267 -1.18 17.65 15.35
N SER A 268 -0.20 18.46 14.97
CA SER A 268 -0.11 19.04 13.61
C SER A 268 0.70 18.13 12.71
N LEU A 269 0.16 17.81 11.52
CA LEU A 269 0.85 17.05 10.48
C LEU A 269 1.24 17.99 9.34
N THR A 270 2.49 17.90 8.91
CA THR A 270 2.97 18.57 7.69
C THR A 270 2.36 17.93 6.44
N ALA A 271 2.48 18.58 5.29
CA ALA A 271 2.01 18.00 4.02
C ALA A 271 2.67 16.63 3.72
N GLN A 272 3.96 16.48 4.08
CA GLN A 272 4.69 15.22 3.95
C GLN A 272 4.05 14.12 4.83
N GLN A 273 3.70 14.42 6.06
CA GLN A 273 3.04 13.49 6.98
C GLN A 273 1.58 13.19 6.59
N VAL A 274 0.87 14.16 5.98
CA VAL A 274 -0.46 13.94 5.41
C VAL A 274 -0.44 12.90 4.29
N CYS A 275 0.71 12.71 3.61
CA CYS A 275 0.88 11.64 2.63
C CYS A 275 0.63 10.25 3.21
N TRP A 276 0.81 10.03 4.51
CA TRP A 276 0.49 8.76 5.16
C TRP A 276 -1.01 8.42 4.99
N TRP A 277 -1.89 9.35 5.43
CA TRP A 277 -3.33 9.15 5.24
C TRP A 277 -3.75 9.18 3.78
N ALA A 278 -3.25 10.14 3.00
CA ALA A 278 -3.60 10.25 1.58
C ALA A 278 -3.24 8.98 0.81
N GLY A 279 -2.05 8.40 1.07
CA GLY A 279 -1.62 7.14 0.48
C GLY A 279 -2.51 5.97 0.87
N GLY A 280 -2.87 5.87 2.15
CA GLY A 280 -3.80 4.87 2.64
C GLY A 280 -5.20 5.01 2.02
N ALA A 281 -5.75 6.22 1.99
CA ALA A 281 -7.06 6.51 1.41
C ALA A 281 -7.11 6.21 -0.10
N LEU A 282 -6.06 6.59 -0.84
CA LEU A 282 -5.94 6.33 -2.28
C LEU A 282 -5.73 4.84 -2.59
N ALA A 283 -5.01 4.11 -1.74
CA ALA A 283 -4.84 2.66 -1.88
C ALA A 283 -6.13 1.90 -1.57
N GLY A 284 -6.83 2.26 -0.49
CA GLY A 284 -8.09 1.66 -0.07
C GLY A 284 -9.26 1.95 -1.01
N ALA A 285 -9.22 3.10 -1.71
CA ALA A 285 -10.24 3.45 -2.69
C ALA A 285 -10.31 2.42 -3.83
N GLN A 286 -11.47 1.80 -4.00
CA GLN A 286 -11.71 0.86 -5.09
C GLN A 286 -11.81 1.61 -6.43
N TYR A 287 -11.68 0.88 -7.54
CA TYR A 287 -11.63 1.48 -8.88
C TYR A 287 -12.86 2.33 -9.23
N ASN A 288 -14.03 2.03 -8.66
CA ASN A 288 -15.30 2.73 -8.87
C ASN A 288 -15.57 3.86 -7.87
N GLN A 289 -14.66 4.14 -6.93
CA GLN A 289 -14.81 5.17 -5.89
C GLN A 289 -14.05 6.45 -6.23
N ASP A 290 -14.54 7.57 -5.70
CA ASP A 290 -13.98 8.92 -5.84
C ASP A 290 -13.80 9.53 -4.45
N LEU A 291 -12.65 10.12 -4.20
CA LEU A 291 -12.32 10.73 -2.91
C LEU A 291 -12.71 12.21 -2.82
N THR A 292 -13.24 12.84 -3.88
CA THR A 292 -13.71 14.22 -3.82
C THR A 292 -14.75 14.39 -2.72
N GLY A 293 -14.50 15.28 -1.76
CA GLY A 293 -15.33 15.48 -0.57
C GLY A 293 -15.30 14.34 0.45
N ALA A 294 -14.41 13.35 0.29
CA ALA A 294 -14.17 12.34 1.32
C ALA A 294 -13.47 12.96 2.52
N THR A 295 -13.87 12.55 3.73
CA THR A 295 -13.36 13.12 4.98
C THR A 295 -12.12 12.41 5.49
N TYR A 296 -11.23 13.20 6.09
CA TYR A 296 -10.09 12.72 6.86
C TYR A 296 -10.51 12.51 8.32
N PRO A 297 -10.65 11.26 8.79
CA PRO A 297 -11.08 11.00 10.16
C PRO A 297 -10.05 11.51 11.19
N GLY A 298 -10.53 12.26 12.18
CA GLY A 298 -9.68 12.84 13.23
C GLY A 298 -8.98 14.14 12.85
N ALA A 299 -9.02 14.59 11.59
CA ALA A 299 -8.55 15.93 11.22
C ALA A 299 -9.65 16.96 11.45
N ILE A 300 -9.30 18.08 12.08
CA ILE A 300 -10.24 19.16 12.46
C ILE A 300 -10.00 20.49 11.77
N LEU A 301 -8.77 20.74 11.34
CA LEU A 301 -8.38 21.98 10.66
C LEU A 301 -7.34 21.68 9.58
N VAL A 302 -7.36 22.47 8.50
CA VAL A 302 -6.21 22.58 7.58
C VAL A 302 -5.24 23.63 8.10
N GLY A 303 -3.94 23.44 7.88
CA GLY A 303 -2.91 24.37 8.38
C GLY A 303 -3.01 25.74 7.69
N GLU A 304 -3.37 25.77 6.41
CA GLU A 304 -3.63 26.99 5.65
C GLU A 304 -4.99 26.92 4.96
N LYS A 305 -5.89 27.84 5.31
CA LYS A 305 -7.18 27.96 4.64
C LYS A 305 -7.02 28.71 3.32
N LEU A 306 -7.18 27.97 2.23
CA LEU A 306 -7.12 28.55 0.90
C LEU A 306 -8.43 29.27 0.55
N THR A 307 -8.32 30.42 -0.12
CA THR A 307 -9.46 31.05 -0.77
C THR A 307 -9.95 30.20 -1.95
N ARG A 308 -11.19 30.44 -2.43
CA ARG A 308 -11.69 29.77 -3.63
C ARG A 308 -10.73 29.94 -4.82
N ALA A 309 -10.20 31.14 -5.03
CA ALA A 309 -9.24 31.40 -6.10
C ALA A 309 -7.92 30.63 -5.90
N GLY A 310 -7.47 30.49 -4.65
CA GLY A 310 -6.31 29.67 -4.30
C GLY A 310 -6.53 28.17 -4.61
N MET A 311 -7.70 27.64 -4.25
CA MET A 311 -8.06 26.24 -4.57
C MET A 311 -8.15 26.02 -6.10
N GLU A 312 -8.77 26.94 -6.84
CA GLU A 312 -8.86 26.88 -8.30
C GLU A 312 -7.46 26.92 -8.96
N ALA A 313 -6.56 27.74 -8.44
CA ALA A 313 -5.17 27.80 -8.91
C ALA A 313 -4.40 26.51 -8.61
N GLY A 314 -4.56 25.96 -7.41
CA GLY A 314 -3.96 24.67 -7.03
C GLY A 314 -4.44 23.51 -7.89
N ILE A 315 -5.74 23.41 -8.17
CA ILE A 315 -6.31 22.39 -9.08
C ILE A 315 -5.67 22.50 -10.47
N LYS A 316 -5.53 23.71 -11.02
CA LYS A 316 -4.89 23.94 -12.32
C LYS A 316 -3.40 23.55 -12.33
N GLN A 317 -2.75 23.54 -11.17
CA GLN A 317 -1.37 23.08 -10.99
C GLN A 317 -1.25 21.59 -10.65
N GLY A 318 -2.37 20.85 -10.63
CA GLY A 318 -2.39 19.42 -10.31
C GLY A 318 -2.12 19.13 -8.84
N GLN A 319 -2.49 20.04 -7.94
CA GLN A 319 -2.33 19.88 -6.50
C GLN A 319 -3.52 19.14 -5.89
N TRP A 320 -3.24 18.16 -5.06
CA TRP A 320 -4.23 17.45 -4.26
C TRP A 320 -4.31 18.09 -2.89
N MET A 321 -5.45 18.74 -2.61
CA MET A 321 -5.62 19.64 -1.48
C MET A 321 -6.75 19.17 -0.57
N LEU A 322 -6.64 19.56 0.70
CA LEU A 322 -7.69 19.43 1.70
C LEU A 322 -8.28 20.81 2.05
N THR A 323 -9.52 20.80 2.48
CA THR A 323 -10.23 21.97 3.00
C THR A 323 -11.01 21.58 4.24
N ASP A 324 -11.18 22.51 5.17
CA ASP A 324 -12.06 22.33 6.33
C ASP A 324 -13.36 23.14 6.17
N ASP A 325 -14.42 22.63 6.77
CA ASP A 325 -15.67 23.36 6.92
C ASP A 325 -15.77 24.03 8.31
N ASP A 326 -16.83 24.85 8.50
CA ASP A 326 -17.07 25.54 9.77
C ASP A 326 -17.39 24.58 10.96
N ASN A 327 -17.62 23.30 10.69
CA ASN A 327 -17.89 22.26 11.70
C ASN A 327 -16.62 21.46 12.07
N GLY A 328 -15.45 21.89 11.59
CA GLY A 328 -14.18 21.20 11.86
C GLY A 328 -14.05 19.86 11.12
N LYS A 329 -14.65 19.74 9.93
CA LYS A 329 -14.55 18.56 9.10
C LYS A 329 -13.60 18.82 7.94
N VAL A 330 -12.46 18.13 7.94
CA VAL A 330 -11.48 18.20 6.85
C VAL A 330 -11.84 17.22 5.75
N SER A 331 -11.81 17.67 4.49
CA SER A 331 -12.17 16.85 3.33
C SER A 331 -11.32 17.16 2.11
N VAL A 332 -11.26 16.19 1.19
CA VAL A 332 -10.56 16.32 -0.11
C VAL A 332 -11.30 17.30 -1.01
N VAL A 333 -10.60 18.29 -1.53
CA VAL A 333 -11.16 19.30 -2.44
C VAL A 333 -11.55 18.65 -3.77
N TYR A 334 -10.60 17.93 -4.40
CA TYR A 334 -10.81 17.26 -5.65
C TYR A 334 -9.85 16.07 -5.81
N ASP A 335 -10.37 14.91 -6.22
CA ASP A 335 -9.59 13.67 -6.34
C ASP A 335 -8.85 13.59 -7.68
N ILE A 336 -7.80 14.38 -7.81
CA ILE A 336 -6.98 14.53 -9.01
C ILE A 336 -5.54 14.06 -8.78
N ASN A 337 -4.84 13.76 -9.87
CA ASN A 337 -3.40 13.62 -9.88
C ASN A 337 -2.72 14.90 -10.42
N SER A 338 -1.42 14.87 -10.53
CA SER A 338 -0.64 16.06 -10.91
C SER A 338 -0.56 16.32 -12.43
N LEU A 339 -1.27 15.56 -13.26
CA LEU A 339 -1.29 15.75 -14.71
C LEU A 339 -1.97 17.08 -15.07
N THR A 340 -1.27 17.96 -15.76
CA THR A 340 -1.75 19.27 -16.21
C THR A 340 -1.61 19.49 -17.71
N THR A 341 -0.74 18.72 -18.36
CA THR A 341 -0.53 18.77 -19.81
C THR A 341 -1.26 17.63 -20.50
N PHE A 342 -2.22 17.95 -21.33
CA PHE A 342 -3.00 16.97 -22.09
C PHE A 342 -2.49 16.83 -23.52
N THR A 343 -2.48 15.61 -24.02
CA THR A 343 -2.08 15.27 -25.39
C THR A 343 -3.20 14.49 -26.08
N LYS A 344 -2.98 14.14 -27.36
CA LYS A 344 -3.93 13.30 -28.10
C LYS A 344 -4.12 11.92 -27.46
N ASP A 345 -3.06 11.37 -26.87
CA ASP A 345 -3.05 10.02 -26.28
C ASP A 345 -3.30 10.03 -24.76
N ILE A 346 -3.07 11.18 -24.11
CA ILE A 346 -3.30 11.38 -22.67
C ILE A 346 -4.25 12.57 -22.54
N THR A 347 -5.55 12.29 -22.54
CA THR A 347 -6.61 13.27 -22.51
C THR A 347 -6.97 13.70 -21.08
N GLU A 348 -7.75 14.76 -20.94
CA GLU A 348 -8.16 15.33 -19.65
C GLU A 348 -8.69 14.30 -18.62
N PRO A 349 -9.53 13.30 -18.97
CA PRO A 349 -10.00 12.31 -18.01
C PRO A 349 -8.88 11.57 -17.23
N TYR A 350 -7.67 11.47 -17.76
CA TYR A 350 -6.52 10.89 -17.04
C TYR A 350 -6.02 11.74 -15.86
N HIS A 351 -6.47 12.99 -15.75
CA HIS A 351 -6.24 13.85 -14.59
C HIS A 351 -7.01 13.38 -13.34
N LEU A 352 -8.10 12.62 -13.51
CA LEU A 352 -8.93 12.12 -12.41
C LEU A 352 -8.37 10.80 -11.85
N ASN A 353 -8.15 10.74 -10.54
CA ASN A 353 -7.66 9.53 -9.89
C ASN A 353 -8.63 8.35 -10.03
N ARG A 354 -9.94 8.59 -10.08
CA ARG A 354 -10.93 7.53 -10.37
C ARG A 354 -10.68 6.89 -11.74
N THR A 355 -10.44 7.69 -12.78
CA THR A 355 -10.10 7.18 -14.12
C THR A 355 -8.81 6.38 -14.09
N MET A 356 -7.81 6.88 -13.38
CA MET A 356 -6.54 6.17 -13.22
C MET A 356 -6.71 4.86 -12.46
N ARG A 357 -7.56 4.81 -11.42
CA ARG A 357 -7.83 3.56 -10.69
C ARG A 357 -8.46 2.49 -11.59
N VAL A 358 -9.43 2.86 -12.44
CA VAL A 358 -10.01 1.94 -13.44
C VAL A 358 -8.92 1.44 -14.39
N ALA A 359 -8.12 2.33 -14.96
CA ALA A 359 -7.05 1.96 -15.90
C ALA A 359 -5.99 1.05 -15.25
N MET A 360 -5.57 1.38 -14.03
CA MET A 360 -4.56 0.59 -13.30
C MET A 360 -5.07 -0.80 -12.92
N VAL A 361 -6.30 -0.91 -12.40
CA VAL A 361 -6.89 -2.21 -12.05
C VAL A 361 -7.04 -3.06 -13.30
N SER A 362 -7.59 -2.50 -14.39
CA SER A 362 -7.74 -3.23 -15.66
C SER A 362 -6.41 -3.73 -16.20
N GLY A 363 -5.37 -2.89 -16.21
CA GLY A 363 -4.04 -3.27 -16.68
C GLY A 363 -3.37 -4.33 -15.81
N ASN A 364 -3.43 -4.17 -14.48
CA ASN A 364 -2.85 -5.10 -13.53
C ASN A 364 -3.56 -6.47 -13.58
N ASP A 365 -4.89 -6.50 -13.63
CA ASP A 365 -5.68 -7.73 -13.66
C ASP A 365 -5.46 -8.51 -14.97
N VAL A 366 -5.41 -7.79 -16.12
CA VAL A 366 -5.09 -8.43 -17.41
C VAL A 366 -3.68 -9.05 -17.37
N ASN A 367 -2.70 -8.35 -16.81
CA ASN A 367 -1.33 -8.86 -16.67
C ASN A 367 -1.30 -10.12 -15.79
N ASP A 368 -1.96 -10.10 -14.64
CA ASP A 368 -1.98 -11.22 -13.69
C ASP A 368 -2.72 -12.43 -14.27
N VAL A 369 -3.91 -12.24 -14.85
CA VAL A 369 -4.71 -13.35 -15.45
C VAL A 369 -4.02 -13.92 -16.67
N PHE A 370 -3.49 -13.07 -17.55
CA PHE A 370 -2.72 -13.55 -18.70
C PHE A 370 -1.53 -14.39 -18.26
N SER A 371 -0.78 -13.94 -17.27
CA SER A 371 0.40 -14.65 -16.76
C SER A 371 0.07 -15.99 -16.12
N GLN A 372 -1.09 -16.10 -15.47
CA GLN A 372 -1.49 -17.31 -14.73
C GLN A 372 -2.28 -18.33 -15.59
N GLN A 373 -3.08 -17.85 -16.54
CA GLN A 373 -4.09 -18.70 -17.19
C GLN A 373 -3.89 -18.85 -18.70
N PHE A 374 -3.15 -17.94 -19.35
CA PHE A 374 -2.98 -17.97 -20.81
C PHE A 374 -1.52 -18.20 -21.21
N LYS A 375 -0.57 -17.59 -20.55
CA LYS A 375 0.85 -17.66 -20.93
C LYS A 375 1.40 -19.09 -20.83
N GLY A 376 1.72 -19.70 -21.99
CA GLY A 376 2.25 -21.05 -22.04
C GLY A 376 1.22 -22.16 -21.77
N VAL A 377 -0.05 -21.81 -21.58
CA VAL A 377 -1.17 -22.74 -21.31
C VAL A 377 -2.12 -22.80 -22.49
N GLU A 378 -2.49 -21.64 -23.05
CA GLU A 378 -3.47 -21.56 -24.13
C GLU A 378 -2.79 -21.39 -25.48
N ASP A 379 -3.21 -22.15 -26.46
CA ASP A 379 -2.70 -22.04 -27.84
C ASP A 379 -3.23 -20.79 -28.53
N ASN A 380 -2.38 -20.13 -29.32
CA ASN A 380 -2.74 -18.95 -30.12
C ASN A 380 -3.53 -19.35 -31.38
N THR A 381 -4.61 -20.07 -31.20
CA THR A 381 -5.59 -20.44 -32.24
C THR A 381 -6.75 -19.45 -32.27
N ALA A 382 -7.64 -19.54 -33.25
CA ALA A 382 -8.86 -18.76 -33.29
C ALA A 382 -9.72 -19.03 -32.02
N GLU A 383 -9.79 -20.28 -31.59
CA GLU A 383 -10.55 -20.70 -30.39
C GLU A 383 -9.91 -20.17 -29.10
N GLY A 384 -8.56 -20.25 -28.96
CA GLY A 384 -7.85 -19.69 -27.82
C GLY A 384 -8.05 -18.17 -27.69
N ARG A 385 -8.02 -17.46 -28.82
CA ARG A 385 -8.32 -16.00 -28.83
C ARG A 385 -9.78 -15.70 -28.49
N MET A 386 -10.72 -16.54 -28.88
CA MET A 386 -12.14 -16.41 -28.47
C MET A 386 -12.32 -16.64 -26.98
N ARG A 387 -11.59 -17.58 -26.36
CA ARG A 387 -11.60 -17.78 -24.90
C ARG A 387 -11.06 -16.56 -24.18
N LEU A 388 -9.96 -15.98 -24.66
CA LEU A 388 -9.42 -14.72 -24.11
C LEU A 388 -10.42 -13.56 -24.27
N LYS A 389 -11.04 -13.41 -25.44
CA LYS A 389 -12.11 -12.40 -25.65
C LYS A 389 -13.25 -12.62 -24.65
N GLY A 390 -13.71 -13.85 -24.47
CA GLY A 390 -14.78 -14.17 -23.53
C GLY A 390 -14.44 -13.83 -22.06
N ALA A 391 -13.21 -14.11 -21.63
CA ALA A 391 -12.73 -13.74 -20.29
C ALA A 391 -12.70 -12.21 -20.10
N LEU A 392 -12.18 -11.47 -21.08
CA LEU A 392 -12.14 -10.01 -21.06
C LEU A 392 -13.53 -9.38 -21.07
N VAL A 393 -14.46 -9.92 -21.89
CA VAL A 393 -15.85 -9.45 -21.93
C VAL A 393 -16.53 -9.66 -20.58
N GLY A 394 -16.36 -10.85 -19.98
CA GLY A 394 -16.89 -11.12 -18.63
C GLY A 394 -16.35 -10.17 -17.57
N TYR A 395 -15.07 -9.87 -17.64
CA TYR A 395 -14.39 -8.89 -16.76
C TYR A 395 -14.95 -7.47 -16.91
N LEU A 396 -15.09 -6.99 -18.14
CA LEU A 396 -15.60 -5.64 -18.41
C LEU A 396 -17.08 -5.50 -18.06
N LEU A 397 -17.88 -6.56 -18.24
CA LEU A 397 -19.26 -6.60 -17.76
C LEU A 397 -19.30 -6.48 -16.23
N ALA A 398 -18.45 -7.22 -15.51
CA ALA A 398 -18.35 -7.09 -14.05
C ALA A 398 -17.92 -5.68 -13.62
N MET A 399 -17.00 -5.03 -14.35
CA MET A 399 -16.65 -3.63 -14.10
C MET A 399 -17.83 -2.68 -14.36
N GLN A 400 -18.65 -2.94 -15.37
CA GLN A 400 -19.85 -2.14 -15.67
C GLN A 400 -20.92 -2.32 -14.58
N ASP A 401 -21.19 -3.56 -14.17
CA ASP A 401 -22.14 -3.87 -13.10
C ASP A 401 -21.77 -3.17 -11.78
N ASN A 402 -20.47 -3.06 -11.51
CA ASN A 402 -19.92 -2.34 -10.38
C ASN A 402 -19.72 -0.83 -10.64
N ARG A 403 -20.20 -0.27 -11.76
CA ARG A 403 -20.12 1.16 -12.09
C ARG A 403 -18.69 1.71 -12.21
N GLY A 404 -17.75 0.88 -12.61
CA GLY A 404 -16.39 1.32 -12.99
C GLY A 404 -16.38 1.92 -14.39
N ILE A 405 -17.07 1.26 -15.32
CA ILE A 405 -17.27 1.70 -16.71
C ILE A 405 -18.76 1.71 -17.06
N GLN A 406 -19.13 2.32 -18.19
CA GLN A 406 -20.51 2.38 -18.71
C GLN A 406 -20.53 2.16 -20.21
N ASP A 407 -21.72 1.88 -20.75
CA ASP A 407 -22.01 1.78 -22.20
C ASP A 407 -21.10 0.76 -22.93
N PHE A 408 -20.69 -0.31 -22.24
CA PHE A 408 -19.81 -1.33 -22.78
C PHE A 408 -20.53 -2.20 -23.84
N ASP A 409 -19.94 -2.29 -25.02
CA ASP A 409 -20.39 -3.14 -26.14
C ASP A 409 -19.33 -4.20 -26.45
N SER A 410 -19.61 -5.47 -26.12
CA SER A 410 -18.68 -6.60 -26.26
C SER A 410 -18.18 -6.85 -27.69
N GLU A 411 -18.93 -6.41 -28.71
CA GLU A 411 -18.55 -6.60 -30.11
C GLU A 411 -17.68 -5.46 -30.66
N LYS A 412 -17.86 -4.24 -30.15
CA LYS A 412 -17.12 -3.08 -30.58
C LYS A 412 -15.89 -2.80 -29.73
N ASP A 413 -16.07 -2.89 -28.40
CA ASP A 413 -15.10 -2.39 -27.45
C ASP A 413 -13.99 -3.39 -27.11
N VAL A 414 -14.13 -4.69 -27.48
CA VAL A 414 -13.07 -5.69 -27.28
C VAL A 414 -12.76 -6.41 -28.58
N GLN A 415 -11.53 -6.23 -29.04
CA GLN A 415 -10.99 -6.88 -30.21
C GLN A 415 -9.75 -7.71 -29.83
N VAL A 416 -9.77 -9.00 -30.10
CA VAL A 416 -8.64 -9.92 -29.88
C VAL A 416 -8.17 -10.47 -31.22
N ARG A 417 -6.94 -10.15 -31.61
CA ARG A 417 -6.37 -10.48 -32.94
C ARG A 417 -5.03 -11.17 -32.80
N PRO A 418 -4.60 -11.94 -33.82
CA PRO A 418 -3.21 -12.41 -33.88
C PRO A 418 -2.24 -11.22 -33.81
N GLY A 419 -1.17 -11.35 -33.05
CA GLY A 419 -0.05 -10.44 -33.09
C GLY A 419 0.86 -10.67 -34.30
N GLN A 420 1.96 -9.91 -34.39
CA GLN A 420 2.94 -10.05 -35.47
C GLN A 420 3.73 -11.36 -35.40
N LYS A 421 3.96 -11.89 -34.19
CA LYS A 421 4.60 -13.19 -33.97
C LYS A 421 3.56 -14.28 -33.78
N LYS A 422 3.91 -15.52 -34.09
CA LYS A 422 2.99 -16.69 -33.95
C LYS A 422 2.49 -16.92 -32.53
N ASP A 423 3.28 -16.55 -31.53
CA ASP A 423 3.03 -16.67 -30.10
C ASP A 423 2.50 -15.36 -29.46
N ALA A 424 2.17 -14.36 -30.29
CA ALA A 424 1.66 -13.07 -29.83
C ALA A 424 0.16 -12.91 -30.12
N VAL A 425 -0.55 -12.29 -29.18
CA VAL A 425 -1.95 -11.85 -29.31
C VAL A 425 -2.00 -10.34 -29.06
N ARG A 426 -2.76 -9.66 -29.89
CA ARG A 426 -3.06 -8.22 -29.70
C ARG A 426 -4.49 -8.07 -29.19
N VAL A 427 -4.64 -7.33 -28.12
CA VAL A 427 -5.92 -6.93 -27.51
C VAL A 427 -6.07 -5.43 -27.64
N ASP A 428 -7.18 -4.99 -28.23
CA ASP A 428 -7.62 -3.60 -28.22
C ASP A 428 -8.92 -3.55 -27.42
N ALA A 429 -8.95 -2.80 -26.30
CA ALA A 429 -10.12 -2.65 -25.44
C ALA A 429 -10.40 -1.16 -25.20
N ALA A 430 -11.66 -0.74 -25.38
CA ALA A 430 -12.12 0.62 -25.06
C ALA A 430 -12.82 0.61 -23.69
N LEU A 431 -12.49 1.61 -22.86
CA LEU A 431 -13.06 1.77 -21.53
C LEU A 431 -13.74 3.14 -21.44
N ASN A 432 -15.07 3.16 -21.30
CA ASN A 432 -15.83 4.38 -20.99
C ASN A 432 -16.00 4.46 -19.47
N VAL A 433 -15.08 5.17 -18.80
CA VAL A 433 -15.06 5.27 -17.33
C VAL A 433 -16.22 6.12 -16.82
N VAL A 434 -16.95 5.65 -15.80
CA VAL A 434 -18.03 6.40 -15.15
C VAL A 434 -17.44 7.56 -14.36
N GLY A 435 -17.86 8.79 -14.66
CA GLY A 435 -17.54 9.99 -13.89
C GLY A 435 -18.36 10.09 -12.60
N SER A 436 -17.80 10.69 -11.55
CA SER A 436 -18.55 11.09 -10.36
C SER A 436 -19.28 12.42 -10.64
N THR A 437 -20.44 12.61 -10.03
CA THR A 437 -21.15 13.89 -10.11
C THR A 437 -20.49 14.89 -9.14
N ASN A 438 -19.45 15.57 -9.60
CA ASN A 438 -18.72 16.56 -8.82
C ASN A 438 -19.22 18.00 -9.03
N PHE A 439 -19.96 18.25 -10.12
CA PHE A 439 -20.50 19.57 -10.46
C PHE A 439 -21.99 19.48 -10.75
N ILE A 440 -22.79 20.37 -10.13
CA ILE A 440 -24.23 20.53 -10.35
C ILE A 440 -24.48 22.00 -10.71
N TYR A 441 -25.09 22.23 -11.86
CA TYR A 441 -25.51 23.56 -12.30
C TYR A 441 -27.03 23.66 -12.22
N VAL A 442 -27.56 24.56 -11.38
CA VAL A 442 -29.00 24.71 -11.15
C VAL A 442 -29.43 26.10 -11.56
N THR A 443 -30.50 26.18 -12.36
CA THR A 443 -31.16 27.44 -12.70
C THR A 443 -32.53 27.47 -12.05
N TRP A 444 -32.79 28.46 -11.21
CA TRP A 444 -34.09 28.72 -10.60
C TRP A 444 -34.80 29.80 -11.38
N ASN A 445 -35.92 29.48 -12.03
CA ASN A 445 -36.79 30.44 -12.62
C ASN A 445 -37.90 30.79 -11.64
N ILE A 446 -37.88 32.00 -11.08
CA ILE A 446 -38.89 32.52 -10.16
C ILE A 446 -39.82 33.40 -10.96
N SER A 447 -41.10 33.06 -11.04
CA SER A 447 -42.18 33.83 -11.67
C SER A 447 -42.96 34.64 -10.64
#